data_4ed8b6053acbcebc8f1d92cee55fe4d2
#
_entry.id   4ed8b6053acbcebc8f1d92cee55fe4d2
#
_cell.length_a   1.000
_cell.length_b   1.000
_cell.length_c   1.000
_cell.angle_alpha   90.00
_cell.angle_beta   90.00
_cell.angle_gamma   90.00
#
_symmetry.space_group_name_H-M   'P 1'
#
loop_
_entity.id
_entity.type
_entity.pdbx_description
1 polymer ?
#
loop_
_entity_poly.entity_id
_entity_poly.type
_entity_poly.pdbx_seq_one_letter_code
_entity_poly.pdbx_strand_id
1 'polypeptide(L)' 'LKAESSDIDTAPLIDLGMVCFELGDKDASYRYLNKAYQYGKERAFKERPKKYLDFYLAEKKNH' A
#
# COMPACT_ATOMS: atom_id res chain seq x y z
N LEU A 1 11.36 24.01 -1.85
CA LEU A 1 10.96 23.58 -1.86
C LEU A 1 10.17 23.12 -1.91
N LYS A 2 9.84 22.91 -2.05
CA LYS A 2 9.08 22.48 -2.01
C LYS A 2 8.37 21.80 -2.27
N ALA A 3 8.33 21.61 -2.30
CA ALA A 3 7.67 21.01 -2.61
C ALA A 3 6.62 20.63 -2.60
N GLU A 4 6.25 20.48 -2.65
CA GLU A 4 5.29 20.16 -2.62
C GLU A 4 4.69 19.27 -2.86
N SER A 5 4.89 19.14 -2.85
CA SER A 5 4.32 18.36 -3.29
C SER A 5 2.99 17.94 -3.08
N SER A 6 2.11 18.26 -3.71
CA SER A 6 0.78 17.81 -3.67
C SER A 6 0.66 16.43 -4.27
N ASP A 7 1.64 16.05 -5.02
CA ASP A 7 1.67 14.72 -5.61
C ASP A 7 2.30 13.74 -4.66
N ILE A 8 1.47 12.86 -4.11
CA ILE A 8 1.96 11.80 -3.24
C ILE A 8 2.29 10.59 -4.10
N ASP A 9 3.55 10.22 -4.09
CA ASP A 9 3.99 9.05 -4.81
C ASP A 9 3.73 7.82 -3.95
N THR A 10 2.79 6.99 -4.37
CA THR A 10 2.42 5.81 -3.60
C THR A 10 3.31 4.60 -3.90
N ALA A 11 4.14 4.68 -4.94
CA ALA A 11 4.96 3.54 -5.31
C ALA A 11 5.88 3.07 -4.18
N PRO A 12 6.60 3.97 -3.49
CA PRO A 12 7.44 3.52 -2.38
C PRO A 12 6.63 2.86 -1.27
N LEU A 13 5.43 3.36 -1.01
CA LEU A 13 4.58 2.78 0.03
C LEU A 13 4.14 1.37 -0.35
N ILE A 14 3.74 1.19 -1.61
CA ILE A 14 3.36 -0.13 -2.09
C ILE A 14 4.55 -1.08 -2.02
N ASP A 15 5.71 -0.62 -2.47
CA ASP A 15 6.90 -1.47 -2.47
C ASP A 15 7.26 -1.92 -1.06
N LEU A 16 7.21 -1.02 -0.10
CA LEU A 16 7.47 -1.37 1.29
C LEU A 16 6.44 -2.37 1.81
N GLY A 17 5.18 -2.16 1.45
CA GLY A 17 4.14 -3.10 1.84
C GLY A 17 4.38 -4.47 1.26
N MET A 18 4.80 -4.54 0.00
CA MET A 18 5.08 -5.82 -0.63
C MET A 18 6.25 -6.54 0.05
N VAL A 19 7.30 -5.79 0.35
CA VAL A 19 8.47 -6.37 1.04
C VAL A 19 8.05 -6.92 2.41
N CYS A 20 7.31 -6.15 3.17
CA CYS A 20 6.85 -6.60 4.48
C CYS A 20 5.98 -7.84 4.37
N PHE A 21 5.13 -7.88 3.36
CA PHE A 21 4.30 -9.06 3.11
C PHE A 21 5.14 -10.30 2.91
N GLU A 22 6.17 -10.19 2.07
CA GLU A 22 7.03 -11.32 1.76
C GLU A 22 7.88 -11.75 2.97
N LEU A 23 8.19 -10.80 3.84
CA LEU A 23 8.93 -11.10 5.06
C LEU A 23 8.04 -11.70 6.14
N GLY A 24 6.74 -11.75 5.91
CA GLY A 24 5.81 -12.29 6.89
C GLY A 24 5.29 -11.26 7.89
N ASP A 25 5.70 -10.00 7.74
CA ASP A 25 5.24 -8.94 8.64
C ASP A 25 3.95 -8.34 8.09
N LYS A 26 2.86 -9.04 8.35
CA LYS A 26 1.57 -8.65 7.79
C LYS A 26 1.07 -7.31 8.36
N ASP A 27 1.37 -7.03 9.62
CA ASP A 27 0.96 -5.77 10.22
C ASP A 27 1.60 -4.58 9.53
N ALA A 28 2.91 -4.63 9.34
CA ALA A 28 3.60 -3.55 8.66
C ALA A 28 3.14 -3.46 7.21
N SER A 29 2.97 -4.60 6.56
CA SER A 29 2.47 -4.63 5.19
C SER A 29 1.14 -3.92 5.08
N TYR A 30 0.21 -4.25 5.97
CA TYR A 30 -1.10 -3.61 5.94
C TYR A 30 -0.98 -2.10 6.12
N ARG A 31 -0.14 -1.66 7.04
CA ARG A 31 0.02 -0.23 7.30
C ARG A 31 0.50 0.52 6.07
N TYR A 32 1.52 -0.01 5.40
CA TYR A 32 2.03 0.64 4.20
C TYR A 32 1.01 0.62 3.08
N LEU A 33 0.36 -0.51 2.88
CA LEU A 33 -0.64 -0.62 1.83
C LEU A 33 -1.84 0.28 2.12
N ASN A 34 -2.20 0.41 3.40
CA ASN A 34 -3.30 1.28 3.79
C ASN A 34 -2.99 2.74 3.46
N LYS A 35 -1.77 3.18 3.73
CA LYS A 35 -1.38 4.54 3.39
C LYS A 35 -1.48 4.77 1.88
N ALA A 36 -0.97 3.83 1.11
CA ALA A 36 -1.03 3.95 -0.34
C ALA A 36 -2.48 4.00 -0.81
N TYR A 37 -3.32 3.17 -0.22
CA TYR A 37 -4.72 3.12 -0.60
C TYR A 37 -5.43 4.44 -0.29
N GLN A 38 -5.08 5.07 0.84
CA GLN A 38 -5.69 6.35 1.20
C GLN A 38 -5.37 7.44 0.20
N TYR A 39 -4.22 7.37 -0.44
CA TYR A 39 -3.84 8.38 -1.42
C TYR A 39 -4.34 8.05 -2.81
N GLY A 40 -4.24 6.80 -3.23
CA GLY A 40 -4.52 6.42 -4.60
C GLY A 40 -5.65 5.43 -4.79
N LYS A 41 -6.24 4.96 -3.69
CA LYS A 41 -7.29 3.95 -3.76
C LYS A 41 -6.79 2.73 -4.53
N GLU A 42 -7.65 2.12 -5.31
CA GLU A 42 -7.24 0.94 -6.08
C GLU A 42 -6.18 1.25 -7.11
N ARG A 43 -6.08 2.51 -7.52
CA ARG A 43 -5.09 2.92 -8.50
C ARG A 43 -3.66 2.73 -7.99
N ALA A 44 -3.48 2.83 -6.68
CA ALA A 44 -2.16 2.61 -6.09
C ALA A 44 -1.66 1.19 -6.34
N PHE A 45 -2.56 0.25 -6.57
CA PHE A 45 -2.22 -1.15 -6.80
C PHE A 45 -2.27 -1.53 -8.28
N LYS A 46 -2.46 -0.56 -9.16
CA LYS A 46 -2.77 -0.82 -10.56
C LYS A 46 -1.75 -1.72 -11.24
N GLU A 47 -0.48 -1.47 -11.00
CA GLU A 47 0.58 -2.23 -11.68
C GLU A 47 1.25 -3.21 -10.73
N ARG A 48 0.51 -3.66 -9.72
CA ARG A 48 1.02 -4.59 -8.73
C ARG A 48 0.23 -5.88 -8.76
N PRO A 49 0.83 -6.99 -8.33
CA PRO A 49 0.07 -8.23 -8.26
C PRO A 49 -1.18 -8.08 -7.40
N LYS A 50 -2.26 -8.69 -7.87
CA LYS A 50 -3.54 -8.54 -7.21
C LYS A 50 -3.56 -9.09 -5.81
N LYS A 51 -2.67 -10.03 -5.50
CA LYS A 51 -2.64 -10.65 -4.19
C LYS A 51 -2.46 -9.63 -3.07
N TYR A 52 -1.73 -8.56 -3.33
CA TYR A 52 -1.50 -7.53 -2.32
C TYR A 52 -2.77 -6.74 -2.06
N LEU A 53 -3.49 -6.39 -3.12
CA LEU A 53 -4.76 -5.70 -2.94
C LEU A 53 -5.77 -6.60 -2.23
N ASP A 54 -5.84 -7.87 -2.63
CA ASP A 54 -6.74 -8.81 -1.98
C ASP A 54 -6.43 -8.94 -0.51
N PHE A 55 -5.13 -9.06 -0.18
CA PHE A 55 -4.72 -9.11 1.22
C PHE A 55 -5.14 -7.86 1.97
N TYR A 56 -4.88 -6.69 1.38
CA TYR A 56 -5.21 -5.44 2.05
C TYR A 56 -6.72 -5.33 2.31
N LEU A 57 -7.53 -5.65 1.31
CA LEU A 57 -8.97 -5.54 1.48
C LEU A 57 -9.50 -6.52 2.51
N ALA A 58 -8.93 -7.72 2.56
CA ALA A 58 -9.33 -8.70 3.56
C ALA A 58 -8.98 -8.21 4.96
N GLU A 59 -7.78 -7.67 5.14
CA GLU A 59 -7.38 -7.13 6.43
C GLU A 59 -8.22 -5.94 6.83
N LYS A 60 -8.56 -5.11 5.86
CA LYS A 60 -9.38 -3.94 6.12
C LYS A 60 -10.75 -4.33 6.67
N LYS A 61 -11.28 -5.42 6.18
CA LYS A 61 -12.57 -5.91 6.68
C LYS A 61 -12.49 -6.29 8.15
N ASN A 62 -11.33 -6.78 8.59
CA ASN A 62 -11.13 -7.24 9.95
C ASN A 62 -10.73 -6.12 10.90
N HIS A 63 -10.44 -4.95 10.37
CA HIS A 63 -10.12 -3.78 11.16
C HIS A 63 -11.32 -2.85 11.19
#